data_f4624c32cc534930bf679e854709badb
#
_entry.id   f4624c32cc534930bf679e854709badb
#
_cell.length_a   1.000
_cell.length_b   1.000
_cell.length_c   1.000
_cell.angle_alpha   90.00
_cell.angle_beta   90.00
_cell.angle_gamma   90.00
#
_symmetry.space_group_name_H-M   'P 1'
#
loop_
_entity.id
_entity.type
_entity.pdbx_description
1 polymer ?
#
loop_
_entity_poly.entity_id
_entity_poly.type
_entity_poly.pdbx_seq_one_letter_code
_entity_poly.pdbx_strand_id
1 'polypeptide(L)'
;MSQRPIIDAGPSLNFFSINKERLLIGVLGALSAPETVQAEVMRKSQEDRRFRAAATVWRKLSPRWLQILSDDETPELSAVVHRITQQPMQQRLRQPRDLGEMMVVAHAVVAAEAGETMTVLIDDGSGARIATREAGRLQRLRAQGRAVGSIKLVSTLTVLERAAGSVHMPDKATMHDVYQRLRGLDDGLPPIDTTNLLTSARWR
;
A
#
# COMPACT_ATOMS: atom_id res chain seq x y z
N MET A 1 -12.26 -13.09 9.98
CA MET A 1 -11.48 -11.89 10.44
C MET A 1 -11.23 -11.05 9.21
N SER A 2 -11.33 -9.70 9.29
CA SER A 2 -10.98 -8.86 8.13
C SER A 2 -9.48 -8.97 7.88
N GLN A 3 -9.10 -9.26 6.64
CA GLN A 3 -7.70 -9.32 6.23
C GLN A 3 -7.06 -7.93 6.36
N ARG A 4 -5.80 -7.88 6.79
CA ARG A 4 -5.06 -6.62 6.91
C ARG A 4 -4.73 -6.09 5.52
N PRO A 5 -5.03 -4.81 5.21
CA PRO A 5 -4.56 -4.20 3.98
C PRO A 5 -3.04 -4.28 3.84
N ILE A 6 -2.56 -4.55 2.63
CA ILE A 6 -1.12 -4.60 2.35
C ILE A 6 -0.67 -3.23 1.85
N ILE A 7 0.38 -2.69 2.48
CA ILE A 7 0.92 -1.36 2.16
C ILE A 7 2.26 -1.46 1.45
N ASP A 8 2.45 -0.62 0.43
CA ASP A 8 3.72 -0.46 -0.28
C ASP A 8 4.68 0.53 0.42
N ALA A 9 5.93 0.54 -0.03
CA ALA A 9 7.01 1.37 0.52
C ALA A 9 6.72 2.87 0.35
N GLY A 10 6.23 3.31 -0.80
CA GLY A 10 5.94 4.73 -1.07
C GLY A 10 4.98 5.33 -0.06
N PRO A 11 3.73 4.86 0.03
CA PRO A 11 2.78 5.31 1.05
C PRO A 11 3.29 5.15 2.48
N SER A 12 4.02 4.07 2.81
CA SER A 12 4.61 3.88 4.13
C SER A 12 5.60 5.00 4.48
N LEU A 13 6.54 5.28 3.56
CA LEU A 13 7.52 6.35 3.73
C LEU A 13 6.82 7.70 3.90
N ASN A 14 5.83 7.99 3.07
CA ASN A 14 5.12 9.25 3.07
C ASN A 14 4.39 9.49 4.40
N PHE A 15 3.50 8.61 4.82
CA PHE A 15 2.73 8.79 6.05
C PHE A 15 3.58 8.69 7.32
N PHE A 16 4.56 7.78 7.36
CA PHE A 16 5.36 7.57 8.56
C PHE A 16 6.39 8.68 8.77
N SER A 17 6.93 9.26 7.69
CA SER A 17 7.88 10.38 7.80
C SER A 17 7.27 11.65 8.35
N ILE A 18 5.97 11.86 8.13
CA ILE A 18 5.25 12.99 8.69
C ILE A 18 4.49 12.68 9.99
N ASN A 19 4.71 11.49 10.58
CA ASN A 19 4.05 11.00 11.81
C ASN A 19 2.52 10.98 11.70
N LYS A 20 2.00 10.51 10.57
CA LYS A 20 0.56 10.34 10.30
C LYS A 20 0.13 8.87 10.25
N GLU A 21 0.87 7.99 10.93
CA GLU A 21 0.55 6.56 11.06
C GLU A 21 -0.83 6.33 11.68
N ARG A 22 -1.23 7.18 12.64
CA ARG A 22 -2.55 7.05 13.29
C ARG A 22 -3.70 7.36 12.34
N LEU A 23 -3.52 8.33 11.44
CA LEU A 23 -4.49 8.61 10.38
C LEU A 23 -4.64 7.39 9.45
N LEU A 24 -3.52 6.85 9.00
CA LEU A 24 -3.50 5.71 8.11
C LEU A 24 -4.19 4.48 8.74
N ILE A 25 -3.83 4.15 9.99
CA ILE A 25 -4.45 3.06 10.75
C ILE A 25 -5.93 3.34 11.04
N GLY A 26 -6.30 4.58 11.32
CA GLY A 26 -7.70 4.99 11.55
C GLY A 26 -8.59 4.75 10.34
N VAL A 27 -8.05 4.88 9.13
CA VAL A 27 -8.79 4.68 7.87
C VAL A 27 -8.79 3.23 7.42
N LEU A 28 -7.67 2.53 7.54
CA LEU A 28 -7.46 1.20 6.96
C LEU A 28 -7.46 0.05 7.98
N GLY A 29 -7.34 0.35 9.25
CA GLY A 29 -7.11 -0.65 10.29
C GLY A 29 -5.63 -1.04 10.40
N ALA A 30 -5.37 -2.16 11.07
CA ALA A 30 -4.04 -2.74 11.14
C ALA A 30 -3.60 -3.22 9.75
N LEU A 31 -2.32 -3.00 9.43
CA LEU A 31 -1.73 -3.20 8.12
C LEU A 31 -0.84 -4.44 8.06
N SER A 32 -0.46 -4.83 6.86
CA SER A 32 0.62 -5.78 6.61
C SER A 32 1.52 -5.25 5.49
N ALA A 33 2.76 -5.75 5.43
CA ALA A 33 3.71 -5.41 4.37
C ALA A 33 4.69 -6.58 4.15
N PRO A 34 5.11 -6.86 2.91
CA PRO A 34 6.16 -7.82 2.61
C PRO A 34 7.52 -7.45 3.24
N GLU A 35 8.39 -8.44 3.46
CA GLU A 35 9.77 -8.21 3.93
C GLU A 35 10.56 -7.32 2.98
N THR A 36 10.37 -7.46 1.68
CA THR A 36 10.99 -6.60 0.66
C THR A 36 10.60 -5.13 0.82
N VAL A 37 9.35 -4.85 1.17
CA VAL A 37 8.87 -3.49 1.47
C VAL A 37 9.51 -2.97 2.75
N GLN A 38 9.59 -3.80 3.80
CA GLN A 38 10.30 -3.43 5.03
C GLN A 38 11.75 -3.06 4.74
N ALA A 39 12.47 -3.90 3.99
CA ALA A 39 13.86 -3.66 3.62
C ALA A 39 14.02 -2.34 2.86
N GLU A 40 13.13 -2.04 1.93
CA GLU A 40 13.13 -0.79 1.17
C GLU A 40 12.90 0.43 2.07
N VAL A 41 11.91 0.38 2.97
CA VAL A 41 11.63 1.47 3.92
C VAL A 41 12.82 1.70 4.84
N MET A 42 13.44 0.64 5.37
CA MET A 42 14.61 0.77 6.23
C MET A 42 15.80 1.39 5.47
N ARG A 43 16.07 0.93 4.26
CA ARG A 43 17.14 1.45 3.40
C ARG A 43 16.92 2.93 3.08
N LYS A 44 15.75 3.31 2.54
CA LYS A 44 15.44 4.71 2.19
C LYS A 44 15.48 5.65 3.40
N SER A 45 15.07 5.16 4.57
CA SER A 45 15.15 5.95 5.82
C SER A 45 16.59 6.24 6.27
N GLN A 46 17.57 5.45 5.84
CA GLN A 46 18.99 5.69 6.10
C GLN A 46 19.62 6.60 5.04
N GLU A 47 19.25 6.41 3.78
CA GLU A 47 19.81 7.12 2.63
C GLU A 47 19.30 8.55 2.49
N ASP A 48 18.00 8.80 2.82
CA ASP A 48 17.36 10.10 2.66
C ASP A 48 16.81 10.63 3.98
N ARG A 49 17.32 11.79 4.41
CA ARG A 49 16.92 12.46 5.66
C ARG A 49 15.42 12.75 5.74
N ARG A 50 14.74 12.97 4.61
CA ARG A 50 13.30 13.22 4.55
C ARG A 50 12.51 12.04 5.13
N PHE A 51 13.00 10.82 4.96
CA PHE A 51 12.36 9.58 5.40
C PHE A 51 12.86 9.01 6.73
N ARG A 52 13.77 9.72 7.42
CA ARG A 52 14.41 9.22 8.65
C ARG A 52 13.42 8.76 9.73
N ALA A 53 12.29 9.46 9.88
CA ALA A 53 11.30 9.12 10.89
C ALA A 53 10.54 7.80 10.58
N ALA A 54 10.45 7.42 9.29
CA ALA A 54 9.68 6.26 8.87
C ALA A 54 10.16 4.95 9.51
N ALA A 55 11.48 4.73 9.63
CA ALA A 55 12.03 3.53 10.28
C ALA A 55 11.64 3.44 11.77
N THR A 56 11.60 4.56 12.48
CA THR A 56 11.21 4.59 13.89
C THR A 56 9.73 4.28 14.06
N VAL A 57 8.88 4.89 13.23
CA VAL A 57 7.43 4.63 13.21
C VAL A 57 7.16 3.17 12.86
N TRP A 58 7.81 2.64 11.82
CA TRP A 58 7.69 1.24 11.41
C TRP A 58 7.92 0.26 12.57
N ARG A 59 9.07 0.41 13.27
CA ARG A 59 9.40 -0.45 14.42
C ARG A 59 8.38 -0.34 15.56
N LYS A 60 7.85 0.86 15.81
CA LYS A 60 6.82 1.11 16.82
C LYS A 60 5.49 0.42 16.48
N LEU A 61 5.14 0.32 15.20
CA LEU A 61 3.91 -0.31 14.75
C LEU A 61 3.99 -1.84 14.71
N SER A 62 5.17 -2.38 14.45
CA SER A 62 5.39 -3.84 14.34
C SER A 62 5.44 -4.51 15.70
N PRO A 63 4.87 -5.73 15.86
CA PRO A 63 4.01 -6.44 14.91
C PRO A 63 2.51 -6.13 15.10
N ARG A 64 2.15 -5.33 16.11
CA ARG A 64 0.74 -5.15 16.52
C ARG A 64 -0.13 -4.52 15.44
N TRP A 65 0.35 -3.43 14.86
CA TRP A 65 -0.37 -2.63 13.87
C TRP A 65 0.15 -2.79 12.44
N LEU A 66 1.35 -3.37 12.31
CA LEU A 66 1.98 -3.66 11.03
C LEU A 66 2.61 -5.05 11.09
N GLN A 67 1.97 -6.01 10.43
CA GLN A 67 2.45 -7.38 10.30
C GLN A 67 3.39 -7.49 9.11
N ILE A 68 4.52 -8.17 9.30
CA ILE A 68 5.43 -8.48 8.20
C ILE A 68 5.03 -9.82 7.60
N LEU A 69 4.86 -9.83 6.29
CA LEU A 69 4.58 -11.03 5.50
C LEU A 69 5.93 -11.58 5.01
N SER A 70 6.20 -12.85 5.29
CA SER A 70 7.42 -13.48 4.80
C SER A 70 7.40 -13.60 3.28
N ASP A 71 8.52 -13.24 2.67
CA ASP A 71 8.78 -13.40 1.24
C ASP A 71 9.44 -14.76 0.92
N ASP A 72 9.42 -15.70 1.87
CA ASP A 72 9.87 -17.07 1.65
C ASP A 72 9.10 -17.71 0.48
N GLU A 73 9.83 -18.49 -0.31
CA GLU A 73 9.26 -19.13 -1.48
C GLU A 73 8.25 -20.22 -1.08
N THR A 74 7.00 -20.02 -1.46
CA THR A 74 5.94 -21.04 -1.41
C THR A 74 5.48 -21.36 -2.82
N PRO A 75 4.88 -22.55 -3.07
CA PRO A 75 4.33 -22.89 -4.38
C PRO A 75 3.37 -21.84 -4.92
N GLU A 76 2.48 -21.30 -4.06
CA GLU A 76 1.48 -20.31 -4.42
C GLU A 76 2.14 -18.98 -4.80
N LEU A 77 3.06 -18.49 -3.96
CA LEU A 77 3.76 -17.22 -4.19
C LEU A 77 4.64 -17.30 -5.45
N SER A 78 5.39 -18.40 -5.62
CA SER A 78 6.19 -18.66 -6.82
C SER A 78 5.34 -18.67 -8.09
N ALA A 79 4.18 -19.34 -8.08
CA ALA A 79 3.28 -19.39 -9.22
C ALA A 79 2.76 -18.00 -9.59
N VAL A 80 2.41 -17.19 -8.59
CA VAL A 80 1.95 -15.80 -8.81
C VAL A 80 3.08 -14.93 -9.35
N VAL A 81 4.26 -14.96 -8.72
CA VAL A 81 5.43 -14.18 -9.17
C VAL A 81 5.80 -14.56 -10.61
N HIS A 82 5.87 -15.86 -10.92
CA HIS A 82 6.15 -16.32 -12.27
C HIS A 82 5.10 -15.82 -13.28
N ARG A 83 3.83 -15.87 -12.96
CA ARG A 83 2.75 -15.40 -13.83
C ARG A 83 2.85 -13.88 -14.09
N ILE A 84 3.17 -13.10 -13.07
CA ILE A 84 3.28 -11.64 -13.19
C ILE A 84 4.51 -11.23 -13.98
N THR A 85 5.64 -11.88 -13.75
CA THR A 85 6.98 -11.43 -14.21
C THR A 85 7.56 -12.25 -15.34
N GLN A 86 7.00 -13.43 -15.62
CA GLN A 86 7.54 -14.43 -16.56
C GLN A 86 8.95 -14.92 -16.16
N GLN A 87 9.29 -14.84 -14.87
CA GLN A 87 10.57 -15.24 -14.33
C GLN A 87 10.37 -16.13 -13.08
N PRO A 88 11.30 -17.09 -12.80
CA PRO A 88 11.32 -17.79 -11.53
C PRO A 88 11.45 -16.80 -10.36
N MET A 89 10.77 -17.06 -9.24
CA MET A 89 10.78 -16.20 -8.07
C MET A 89 12.20 -15.89 -7.58
N GLN A 90 13.06 -16.89 -7.47
CA GLN A 90 14.46 -16.71 -7.06
C GLN A 90 15.25 -15.76 -7.96
N GLN A 91 14.99 -15.77 -9.27
CA GLN A 91 15.61 -14.84 -10.20
C GLN A 91 15.05 -13.42 -10.03
N ARG A 92 13.72 -13.29 -9.83
CA ARG A 92 13.05 -12.01 -9.65
C ARG A 92 13.48 -11.32 -8.36
N LEU A 93 13.64 -12.04 -7.27
CA LEU A 93 14.08 -11.51 -5.97
C LEU A 93 15.48 -10.87 -6.02
N ARG A 94 16.32 -11.22 -6.99
CA ARG A 94 17.65 -10.62 -7.20
C ARG A 94 17.59 -9.27 -7.93
N GLN A 95 16.43 -8.85 -8.41
CA GLN A 95 16.23 -7.62 -9.16
C GLN A 95 15.50 -6.59 -8.28
N PRO A 96 16.20 -5.57 -7.74
CA PRO A 96 15.60 -4.66 -6.75
C PRO A 96 14.52 -3.71 -7.33
N ARG A 97 14.58 -3.44 -8.64
CA ARG A 97 13.65 -2.51 -9.28
C ARG A 97 12.21 -3.02 -9.17
N ASP A 98 11.31 -2.19 -8.66
CA ASP A 98 9.87 -2.44 -8.49
C ASP A 98 9.57 -3.76 -7.73
N LEU A 99 10.53 -4.24 -6.91
CA LEU A 99 10.39 -5.50 -6.21
C LEU A 99 9.33 -5.42 -5.11
N GLY A 100 9.36 -4.36 -4.30
CA GLY A 100 8.38 -4.12 -3.23
C GLY A 100 6.95 -4.09 -3.76
N GLU A 101 6.69 -3.26 -4.78
CA GLU A 101 5.36 -3.14 -5.42
C GLU A 101 4.87 -4.50 -5.95
N MET A 102 5.77 -5.24 -6.63
CA MET A 102 5.43 -6.56 -7.17
C MET A 102 5.09 -7.55 -6.05
N MET A 103 5.85 -7.57 -4.94
CA MET A 103 5.58 -8.47 -3.82
C MET A 103 4.30 -8.12 -3.08
N VAL A 104 3.97 -6.82 -2.92
CA VAL A 104 2.66 -6.37 -2.39
C VAL A 104 1.53 -6.98 -3.21
N VAL A 105 1.61 -6.90 -4.53
CA VAL A 105 0.58 -7.47 -5.42
C VAL A 105 0.57 -9.00 -5.36
N ALA A 106 1.75 -9.64 -5.33
CA ALA A 106 1.84 -11.10 -5.28
C ALA A 106 1.18 -11.68 -4.03
N HIS A 107 1.47 -11.13 -2.84
CA HIS A 107 0.81 -11.52 -1.59
C HIS A 107 -0.71 -11.29 -1.62
N ALA A 108 -1.14 -10.15 -2.16
CA ALA A 108 -2.57 -9.86 -2.30
C ALA A 108 -3.28 -10.86 -3.23
N VAL A 109 -2.60 -11.27 -4.30
CA VAL A 109 -3.13 -12.26 -5.26
C VAL A 109 -3.23 -13.63 -4.62
N VAL A 110 -2.20 -14.09 -3.90
CA VAL A 110 -2.22 -15.39 -3.18
C VAL A 110 -3.42 -15.45 -2.23
N ALA A 111 -3.61 -14.42 -1.40
CA ALA A 111 -4.75 -14.37 -0.49
C ALA A 111 -6.09 -14.30 -1.24
N ALA A 112 -6.16 -13.54 -2.34
CA ALA A 112 -7.38 -13.48 -3.15
C ALA A 112 -7.68 -14.79 -3.88
N GLU A 113 -6.69 -15.54 -4.33
CA GLU A 113 -6.89 -16.88 -4.91
C GLU A 113 -7.38 -17.88 -3.86
N ALA A 114 -7.04 -17.67 -2.58
CA ALA A 114 -7.59 -18.41 -1.45
C ALA A 114 -9.01 -17.97 -1.02
N GLY A 115 -9.64 -17.03 -1.74
CA GLY A 115 -11.01 -16.58 -1.50
C GLY A 115 -11.14 -15.26 -0.73
N GLU A 116 -10.04 -14.63 -0.31
CA GLU A 116 -10.06 -13.44 0.53
C GLU A 116 -10.28 -12.14 -0.29
N THR A 117 -10.90 -11.13 0.35
CA THR A 117 -10.96 -9.78 -0.21
C THR A 117 -9.81 -8.95 0.34
N MET A 118 -8.81 -8.69 -0.50
CA MET A 118 -7.62 -7.93 -0.13
C MET A 118 -7.74 -6.46 -0.51
N THR A 119 -7.21 -5.59 0.35
CA THR A 119 -6.98 -4.18 0.02
C THR A 119 -5.48 -3.95 -0.10
N VAL A 120 -5.05 -3.28 -1.16
CA VAL A 120 -3.65 -2.86 -1.33
C VAL A 120 -3.56 -1.36 -1.40
N LEU A 121 -2.61 -0.77 -0.66
CA LEU A 121 -2.29 0.65 -0.71
C LEU A 121 -1.02 0.82 -1.53
N ILE A 122 -1.22 1.21 -2.78
CA ILE A 122 -0.18 1.52 -3.77
C ILE A 122 -0.61 2.81 -4.45
N ASP A 123 0.30 3.79 -4.56
CA ASP A 123 -0.05 5.06 -5.19
C ASP A 123 -0.03 4.91 -6.71
N ASP A 124 1.10 5.01 -7.34
CA ASP A 124 1.21 4.96 -8.79
C ASP A 124 2.28 3.97 -9.23
N GLY A 125 2.45 3.82 -10.54
CA GLY A 125 3.54 3.08 -11.10
C GLY A 125 3.20 1.68 -11.59
N SER A 126 4.20 0.82 -11.58
CA SER A 126 4.11 -0.55 -12.12
C SER A 126 3.21 -1.42 -11.26
N GLY A 127 3.28 -1.27 -9.93
CA GLY A 127 2.48 -2.02 -8.97
C GLY A 127 0.98 -1.81 -9.13
N ALA A 128 0.54 -0.56 -9.28
CA ALA A 128 -0.88 -0.25 -9.52
C ALA A 128 -1.40 -0.88 -10.82
N ARG A 129 -0.60 -0.85 -11.90
CA ARG A 129 -0.97 -1.50 -13.18
C ARG A 129 -1.06 -3.02 -13.04
N ILE A 130 -0.10 -3.65 -12.34
CA ILE A 130 -0.12 -5.09 -12.08
C ILE A 130 -1.35 -5.45 -11.24
N ALA A 131 -1.60 -4.72 -10.16
CA ALA A 131 -2.75 -4.96 -9.27
C ALA A 131 -4.09 -4.82 -10.01
N THR A 132 -4.23 -3.82 -10.88
CA THR A 132 -5.43 -3.63 -11.72
C THR A 132 -5.64 -4.82 -12.67
N ARG A 133 -4.58 -5.29 -13.33
CA ARG A 133 -4.63 -6.46 -14.22
C ARG A 133 -5.04 -7.72 -13.46
N GLU A 134 -4.45 -7.97 -12.29
CA GLU A 134 -4.78 -9.14 -11.47
C GLU A 134 -6.19 -9.05 -10.87
N ALA A 135 -6.64 -7.86 -10.45
CA ALA A 135 -8.03 -7.65 -10.02
C ALA A 135 -9.02 -7.99 -11.14
N GLY A 136 -8.75 -7.56 -12.38
CA GLY A 136 -9.55 -7.91 -13.55
C GLY A 136 -9.53 -9.42 -13.86
N ARG A 137 -8.38 -10.09 -13.69
CA ARG A 137 -8.26 -11.54 -13.83
C ARG A 137 -9.14 -12.26 -12.79
N LEU A 138 -9.04 -11.89 -11.52
CA LEU A 138 -9.85 -12.47 -10.44
C LEU A 138 -11.36 -12.24 -10.66
N GLN A 139 -11.74 -11.08 -11.18
CA GLN A 139 -13.12 -10.79 -11.54
C GLN A 139 -13.65 -11.75 -12.63
N ARG A 140 -12.86 -12.02 -13.67
CA ARG A 140 -13.23 -13.00 -14.70
C ARG A 140 -13.34 -14.42 -14.14
N LEU A 141 -12.42 -14.83 -13.26
CA LEU A 141 -12.51 -16.15 -12.61
C LEU A 141 -13.78 -16.30 -11.78
N ARG A 142 -14.19 -15.27 -11.02
CA ARG A 142 -15.48 -15.29 -10.29
C ARG A 142 -16.67 -15.38 -11.23
N ALA A 143 -16.66 -14.65 -12.35
CA ALA A 143 -17.73 -14.74 -13.35
C ALA A 143 -17.83 -16.13 -13.98
N GLN A 144 -16.74 -16.92 -13.95
CA GLN A 144 -16.69 -18.32 -14.37
C GLN A 144 -17.06 -19.31 -13.24
N GLY A 145 -17.53 -18.82 -12.09
CA GLY A 145 -17.92 -19.66 -10.95
C GLY A 145 -16.76 -20.14 -10.08
N ARG A 146 -15.54 -19.61 -10.24
CA ARG A 146 -14.41 -19.97 -9.37
C ARG A 146 -14.53 -19.28 -8.01
N ALA A 147 -14.29 -20.03 -6.95
CA ALA A 147 -14.31 -19.54 -5.57
C ALA A 147 -13.02 -18.73 -5.23
N VAL A 148 -12.87 -17.56 -5.86
CA VAL A 148 -11.76 -16.64 -5.60
C VAL A 148 -12.28 -15.30 -5.06
N GLY A 149 -11.48 -14.64 -4.24
CA GLY A 149 -11.77 -13.32 -3.67
C GLY A 149 -11.48 -12.16 -4.64
N SER A 150 -11.11 -11.01 -4.09
CA SER A 150 -10.88 -9.80 -4.87
C SER A 150 -9.73 -8.96 -4.34
N ILE A 151 -9.21 -8.06 -5.19
CA ILE A 151 -8.24 -7.03 -4.81
C ILE A 151 -8.89 -5.66 -5.01
N LYS A 152 -8.81 -4.81 -3.98
CA LYS A 152 -9.22 -3.40 -4.00
C LYS A 152 -7.97 -2.53 -3.91
N LEU A 153 -7.77 -1.68 -4.90
CA LEU A 153 -6.72 -0.67 -4.86
C LEU A 153 -7.19 0.55 -4.09
N VAL A 154 -6.29 1.07 -3.27
CA VAL A 154 -6.44 2.32 -2.52
C VAL A 154 -5.16 3.12 -2.72
N SER A 155 -5.28 4.42 -2.97
CA SER A 155 -4.16 5.36 -3.06
C SER A 155 -4.07 6.25 -1.83
N THR A 156 -2.98 6.99 -1.69
CA THR A 156 -2.83 8.07 -0.70
C THR A 156 -4.00 9.06 -0.78
N LEU A 157 -4.44 9.46 -1.97
CA LEU A 157 -5.60 10.35 -2.14
C LEU A 157 -6.88 9.74 -1.57
N THR A 158 -7.11 8.45 -1.83
CA THR A 158 -8.29 7.74 -1.28
C THR A 158 -8.24 7.67 0.26
N VAL A 159 -7.06 7.49 0.85
CA VAL A 159 -6.89 7.50 2.31
C VAL A 159 -7.22 8.88 2.87
N LEU A 160 -6.69 9.95 2.27
CA LEU A 160 -6.95 11.32 2.70
C LEU A 160 -8.43 11.68 2.56
N GLU A 161 -9.08 11.32 1.44
CA GLU A 161 -10.50 11.52 1.23
C GLU A 161 -11.36 10.82 2.30
N ARG A 162 -11.03 9.59 2.64
CA ARG A 162 -11.72 8.84 3.70
C ARG A 162 -11.48 9.42 5.10
N ALA A 163 -10.31 10.03 5.32
CA ALA A 163 -9.96 10.66 6.59
C ALA A 163 -10.66 12.00 6.82
N ALA A 164 -11.12 12.68 5.76
CA ALA A 164 -11.76 13.99 5.84
C ALA A 164 -12.95 13.99 6.82
N GLY A 165 -13.00 14.96 7.74
CA GLY A 165 -13.99 15.04 8.81
C GLY A 165 -13.77 14.11 10.00
N SER A 166 -12.72 13.29 9.99
CA SER A 166 -12.36 12.42 11.12
C SER A 166 -11.56 13.16 12.20
N VAL A 167 -11.38 12.51 13.36
CA VAL A 167 -10.53 13.01 14.46
C VAL A 167 -9.09 13.28 14.02
N HIS A 168 -8.60 12.60 12.97
CA HIS A 168 -7.25 12.76 12.44
C HIS A 168 -7.15 13.81 11.33
N MET A 169 -8.30 14.27 10.81
CA MET A 169 -8.41 15.22 9.72
C MET A 169 -9.69 16.06 9.91
N PRO A 170 -9.76 16.88 10.98
CA PRO A 170 -11.00 17.51 11.41
C PRO A 170 -11.49 18.62 10.47
N ASP A 171 -10.59 19.27 9.75
CA ASP A 171 -10.88 20.42 8.92
C ASP A 171 -10.02 20.51 7.66
N LYS A 172 -10.40 21.42 6.76
CA LYS A 172 -9.71 21.65 5.48
C LYS A 172 -8.30 22.22 5.66
N ALA A 173 -8.03 22.98 6.72
CA ALA A 173 -6.72 23.54 6.99
C ALA A 173 -5.73 22.42 7.36
N THR A 174 -6.15 21.50 8.21
CA THR A 174 -5.39 20.29 8.54
C THR A 174 -5.14 19.42 7.29
N MET A 175 -6.16 19.27 6.42
CA MET A 175 -5.99 18.55 5.15
C MET A 175 -4.93 19.21 4.28
N HIS A 176 -4.99 20.52 4.13
CA HIS A 176 -4.02 21.29 3.32
C HIS A 176 -2.60 21.14 3.88
N ASP A 177 -2.39 21.27 5.19
CA ASP A 177 -1.07 21.10 5.83
C ASP A 177 -0.52 19.68 5.60
N VAL A 178 -1.32 18.66 5.90
CA VAL A 178 -0.91 17.25 5.71
C VAL A 178 -0.57 16.97 4.25
N TYR A 179 -1.40 17.45 3.34
CA TYR A 179 -1.19 17.27 1.91
C TYR A 179 0.10 17.92 1.40
N GLN A 180 0.36 19.15 1.82
CA GLN A 180 1.61 19.86 1.45
C GLN A 180 2.85 19.14 1.97
N ARG A 181 2.78 18.60 3.18
CA ARG A 181 3.88 17.81 3.75
C ARG A 181 4.10 16.49 2.98
N LEU A 182 3.03 15.79 2.61
CA LEU A 182 3.12 14.57 1.78
C LEU A 182 3.70 14.92 0.41
N ARG A 183 3.23 15.97 -0.22
CA ARG A 183 3.70 16.43 -1.52
C ARG A 183 5.17 16.87 -1.51
N GLY A 184 5.66 17.37 -0.39
CA GLY A 184 7.09 17.66 -0.20
C GLY A 184 7.98 16.41 -0.12
N LEU A 185 7.38 15.21 0.06
CA LEU A 185 8.09 13.94 0.06
C LEU A 185 7.94 13.18 -1.27
N ASP A 186 6.83 13.42 -1.98
CA ASP A 186 6.41 12.64 -3.14
C ASP A 186 5.99 13.56 -4.29
N ASP A 187 6.83 13.65 -5.30
CA ASP A 187 6.59 14.48 -6.49
C ASP A 187 5.43 13.95 -7.36
N GLY A 188 4.95 12.73 -7.13
CA GLY A 188 3.83 12.11 -7.84
C GLY A 188 2.46 12.66 -7.42
N LEU A 189 2.35 13.31 -6.24
CA LEU A 189 1.08 13.88 -5.80
C LEU A 189 0.75 15.17 -6.57
N PRO A 190 -0.45 15.28 -7.20
CA PRO A 190 -0.85 16.45 -7.98
C PRO A 190 -1.05 17.70 -7.08
N PRO A 191 -1.19 18.91 -7.61
CA PRO A 191 -1.61 20.07 -6.83
C PRO A 191 -2.96 19.81 -6.14
N ILE A 192 -3.10 20.22 -4.87
CA ILE A 192 -4.32 19.91 -4.08
C ILE A 192 -5.60 20.44 -4.74
N ASP A 193 -5.51 21.58 -5.42
CA ASP A 193 -6.64 22.22 -6.11
C ASP A 193 -7.16 21.41 -7.30
N THR A 194 -6.37 20.48 -7.80
CA THR A 194 -6.78 19.54 -8.88
C THR A 194 -7.42 18.27 -8.29
N THR A 195 -7.48 18.16 -6.97
CA THR A 195 -8.11 17.05 -6.25
C THR A 195 -9.47 17.47 -5.67
N ASN A 196 -10.30 16.50 -5.33
CA ASN A 196 -11.57 16.76 -4.65
C ASN A 196 -11.44 16.79 -3.12
N LEU A 197 -10.22 16.84 -2.57
CA LEU A 197 -9.99 16.71 -1.13
C LEU A 197 -10.62 17.85 -0.34
N LEU A 198 -10.54 19.10 -0.82
CA LEU A 198 -11.08 20.28 -0.14
C LEU A 198 -12.57 20.52 -0.43
N THR A 199 -13.14 19.87 -1.44
CA THR A 199 -14.55 19.99 -1.86
C THR A 199 -15.40 18.77 -1.49
N SER A 200 -14.80 17.76 -0.86
CA SER A 200 -15.49 16.54 -0.43
C SER A 200 -16.71 16.84 0.44
N ALA A 201 -17.81 16.14 0.19
CA ALA A 201 -19.04 16.21 1.02
C ALA A 201 -18.84 15.72 2.47
N ARG A 202 -17.66 15.19 2.80
CA ARG A 202 -17.30 14.76 4.17
C ARG A 202 -16.95 15.93 5.11
N TRP A 203 -16.67 17.11 4.56
CA TRP A 203 -16.52 18.32 5.35
C TRP A 203 -17.89 18.82 5.78
N ARG A 204 -18.26 18.57 7.02
CA ARG A 204 -19.48 19.06 7.64
C ARG A 204 -19.15 20.17 8.64
#